data_31ecca07ecc254b72e67d511937bd433
#
_entry.id   31ecca07ecc254b72e67d511937bd433
#
_cell.length_a   1.000
_cell.length_b   1.000
_cell.length_c   1.000
_cell.angle_alpha   90.00
_cell.angle_beta   90.00
_cell.angle_gamma   90.00
#
_symmetry.space_group_name_H-M   'P 1'
#
loop_
_entity.id
_entity.type
_entity.pdbx_description
1 polymer ?
#
loop_
_entity_poly.entity_id
_entity_poly.type
_entity_poly.pdbx_seq_one_letter_code
_entity_poly.pdbx_strand_id
1 'polypeptide(L)'
;VRSPSASRSVRGALTGALAFGLASTALAAPAQASDGWDRCPSGKVCAFSKPLYQGDMLVVSKPMYSLGAWDNRIRSFVNLSADAVCFYPQPGFAPEGSVHFYTSDSFDESAHPELDRAVSSIDVGPEADDFCGTESRLPSWYGSDSLPAPRPASSSALGAFGDINGDGYADLLTRDATGGLWTSHTWTSTGTTQRVGGGWNAMTKLVRHGDHDGDGNEDVLARDSSGVLWFYPGTGKGLFKPRAKIGGGWNTMRDIAAAGDLTGDGRADLLAADGAGYLWTYPGNGRGSFGARAKVGGGWKVMNELVGAGDMNSDKRADLVARDTAGRLWLYPGTGRGTFGARKLIGSGGWNSLKELAGLGDLTGDGRPDLVAHAPGTDAWDRTTAIYLRVYPGRADGSLGAPKPFAQLRSSHVVF
;
A
#
# COMPACT_ATOMS: atom_id res chain seq x y z
N VAL A 1 42.13 -40.99 -26.25
CA VAL A 1 43.14 -42.01 -25.92
C VAL A 1 43.01 -42.31 -24.43
N ARG A 2 42.35 -43.42 -24.17
CA ARG A 2 42.56 -44.46 -23.17
C ARG A 2 42.85 -44.11 -21.70
N SER A 3 41.89 -44.49 -20.89
CA SER A 3 42.07 -45.13 -19.57
C SER A 3 43.02 -46.37 -19.68
N PRO A 4 43.46 -47.11 -18.63
CA PRO A 4 42.69 -47.55 -17.47
C PRO A 4 43.43 -47.80 -16.13
N SER A 5 42.69 -48.07 -15.05
CA SER A 5 42.72 -49.20 -14.09
C SER A 5 44.03 -49.45 -13.27
N ALA A 6 44.06 -50.00 -12.10
CA ALA A 6 43.21 -50.90 -11.32
C ALA A 6 43.75 -51.04 -9.88
N SER A 7 42.88 -51.42 -9.02
CA SER A 7 42.97 -52.15 -7.76
C SER A 7 44.30 -52.85 -7.37
N ARG A 8 44.60 -52.91 -6.03
CA ARG A 8 44.87 -54.14 -5.30
C ARG A 8 44.76 -54.03 -3.79
N SER A 9 43.94 -54.88 -3.27
CA SER A 9 43.84 -55.29 -1.88
C SER A 9 45.07 -56.14 -1.43
N VAL A 10 45.46 -55.96 -0.17
CA VAL A 10 46.24 -57.01 0.52
C VAL A 10 45.73 -57.20 1.95
N ARG A 11 45.29 -58.40 2.26
CA ARG A 11 45.01 -58.95 3.58
C ARG A 11 46.34 -59.43 4.26
N GLY A 12 46.38 -59.38 5.60
CA GLY A 12 47.31 -60.07 6.47
C GLY A 12 47.17 -59.57 7.89
N ALA A 13 46.71 -60.26 8.68
CA ALA A 13 46.81 -61.37 9.59
C ALA A 13 47.40 -60.94 10.96
N LEU A 14 46.60 -61.33 11.98
CA LEU A 14 46.74 -61.24 13.45
C LEU A 14 48.17 -61.51 13.97
N THR A 15 48.54 -60.78 15.03
CA THR A 15 49.14 -61.33 16.24
C THR A 15 48.79 -60.46 17.46
N GLY A 16 48.40 -61.12 18.53
CA GLY A 16 47.96 -60.46 19.75
C GLY A 16 49.15 -60.12 20.65
N ALA A 17 48.95 -59.10 21.46
CA ALA A 17 49.65 -58.88 22.74
C ALA A 17 48.76 -58.19 23.73
N LEU A 18 48.59 -58.81 24.87
CA LEU A 18 47.99 -58.25 26.08
C LEU A 18 48.86 -57.10 26.60
N ALA A 19 48.25 -55.97 26.88
CA ALA A 19 48.84 -54.95 27.75
C ALA A 19 47.77 -54.19 28.49
N PHE A 20 47.93 -54.22 29.75
CA PHE A 20 47.37 -53.50 30.91
C PHE A 20 46.53 -52.24 30.65
N GLY A 21 45.39 -52.23 31.31
CA GLY A 21 44.52 -51.06 31.43
C GLY A 21 45.18 -49.92 32.20
N LEU A 22 45.14 -48.76 31.55
CA LEU A 22 45.08 -47.46 32.21
C LEU A 22 43.76 -46.84 31.80
N ALA A 23 42.86 -46.77 32.74
CA ALA A 23 41.62 -45.99 32.60
C ALA A 23 42.00 -44.51 32.55
N SER A 24 42.23 -43.99 31.35
CA SER A 24 42.20 -42.56 31.08
C SER A 24 40.73 -42.15 31.08
N THR A 25 40.32 -41.49 32.18
CA THR A 25 39.11 -40.70 32.18
C THR A 25 39.31 -39.61 31.10
N ALA A 26 38.76 -39.87 29.95
CA ALA A 26 38.57 -38.81 28.94
C ALA A 26 37.64 -37.81 29.60
N LEU A 27 38.22 -36.70 30.07
CA LEU A 27 37.44 -35.47 30.31
C LEU A 27 36.72 -35.20 29.01
N ALA A 28 35.41 -35.38 28.98
CA ALA A 28 34.58 -34.91 27.89
C ALA A 28 34.94 -33.43 27.70
N ALA A 29 35.52 -33.10 26.52
CA ALA A 29 35.64 -31.72 26.15
C ALA A 29 34.25 -31.06 26.32
N PRO A 30 34.19 -29.89 26.92
CA PRO A 30 32.91 -29.20 26.97
C PRO A 30 32.38 -29.14 25.52
N ALA A 31 31.14 -29.60 25.33
CA ALA A 31 30.47 -29.45 24.06
C ALA A 31 30.68 -28.00 23.64
N GLN A 32 31.40 -27.77 22.56
CA GLN A 32 31.51 -26.44 21.99
C GLN A 32 30.06 -26.02 21.76
N ALA A 33 29.66 -24.93 22.42
CA ALA A 33 28.39 -24.32 22.14
C ALA A 33 28.40 -24.06 20.63
N SER A 34 27.48 -24.71 19.91
CA SER A 34 27.28 -24.45 18.47
C SER A 34 27.24 -22.96 18.29
N ASP A 35 27.99 -22.45 17.31
CA ASP A 35 27.96 -21.04 16.97
C ASP A 35 26.48 -20.64 16.87
N GLY A 36 26.10 -19.53 17.51
CA GLY A 36 24.69 -19.21 17.77
C GLY A 36 23.81 -19.18 16.51
N TRP A 37 24.40 -18.96 15.33
CA TRP A 37 23.71 -18.94 14.05
C TRP A 37 23.23 -20.33 13.56
N ASP A 38 23.85 -21.43 14.00
CA ASP A 38 23.40 -22.81 13.70
C ASP A 38 21.99 -23.09 14.25
N ARG A 39 21.50 -22.27 15.16
CA ARG A 39 20.12 -22.35 15.66
C ARG A 39 19.10 -21.84 14.67
N CYS A 40 19.53 -21.06 13.67
CA CYS A 40 18.62 -20.52 12.68
C CYS A 40 18.21 -21.60 11.68
N PRO A 41 16.91 -21.85 11.49
CA PRO A 41 16.47 -22.82 10.51
C PRO A 41 16.89 -22.42 9.09
N SER A 42 17.30 -23.39 8.28
CA SER A 42 17.60 -23.17 6.86
C SER A 42 16.41 -22.50 6.15
N GLY A 43 16.69 -21.54 5.28
CA GLY A 43 15.67 -20.79 4.55
C GLY A 43 14.93 -19.73 5.40
N LYS A 44 15.51 -19.33 6.55
CA LYS A 44 14.94 -18.33 7.43
C LYS A 44 15.92 -17.21 7.73
N VAL A 45 15.37 -16.09 8.17
CA VAL A 45 16.11 -14.99 8.77
C VAL A 45 15.97 -15.09 10.28
N CYS A 46 17.07 -14.95 11.01
CA CYS A 46 17.06 -14.99 12.47
C CYS A 46 17.77 -13.78 13.06
N ALA A 47 17.12 -13.11 13.98
CA ALA A 47 17.68 -12.00 14.74
C ALA A 47 17.93 -12.43 16.19
N PHE A 48 18.97 -11.89 16.82
CA PHE A 48 19.42 -12.30 18.14
C PHE A 48 19.55 -11.09 19.08
N SER A 49 19.20 -11.32 20.34
CA SER A 49 19.22 -10.27 21.37
C SER A 49 20.60 -9.94 21.94
N LYS A 50 21.63 -10.67 21.53
CA LYS A 50 23.03 -10.47 21.93
C LYS A 50 23.96 -10.55 20.73
N PRO A 51 25.19 -9.99 20.81
CA PRO A 51 26.21 -10.13 19.81
C PRO A 51 26.56 -11.59 19.52
N LEU A 52 27.24 -11.84 18.41
CA LEU A 52 27.74 -13.13 18.01
C LEU A 52 26.67 -14.24 18.03
N TYR A 53 25.45 -13.87 17.59
CA TYR A 53 24.30 -14.77 17.46
C TYR A 53 23.85 -15.45 18.74
N GLN A 54 24.08 -14.78 19.89
CA GLN A 54 23.77 -15.26 21.22
C GLN A 54 22.43 -14.72 21.73
N GLY A 55 21.98 -15.25 22.88
CA GLY A 55 20.76 -14.80 23.57
C GLY A 55 19.48 -15.38 22.99
N ASP A 56 18.39 -14.64 23.12
CA ASP A 56 17.10 -15.01 22.56
C ASP A 56 17.13 -14.89 21.03
N MET A 57 16.38 -15.72 20.33
CA MET A 57 16.33 -15.75 18.88
C MET A 57 14.90 -15.47 18.38
N LEU A 58 14.78 -14.55 17.45
CA LEU A 58 13.58 -14.27 16.69
C LEU A 58 13.74 -14.87 15.29
N VAL A 59 12.83 -15.76 14.90
CA VAL A 59 12.77 -16.27 13.52
C VAL A 59 11.81 -15.40 12.74
N VAL A 60 12.33 -14.73 11.70
CA VAL A 60 11.56 -13.88 10.80
C VAL A 60 11.23 -14.70 9.54
N SER A 61 9.96 -14.88 9.26
CA SER A 61 9.45 -15.61 8.10
C SER A 61 8.48 -14.81 7.25
N LYS A 62 8.22 -13.58 7.64
CA LYS A 62 7.36 -12.62 6.96
C LYS A 62 7.68 -11.21 7.46
N PRO A 63 7.28 -10.17 6.72
CA PRO A 63 7.43 -8.79 7.17
C PRO A 63 6.84 -8.53 8.57
N MET A 64 7.57 -7.80 9.39
CA MET A 64 7.19 -7.42 10.75
C MET A 64 7.17 -5.91 10.89
N TYR A 65 6.01 -5.31 10.76
CA TYR A 65 5.79 -3.84 10.84
C TYR A 65 6.13 -3.25 12.21
N SER A 66 6.08 -4.07 13.24
CA SER A 66 6.51 -3.75 14.60
C SER A 66 7.06 -5.00 15.26
N LEU A 67 8.18 -4.84 15.90
CA LEU A 67 8.85 -5.94 16.59
C LEU A 67 8.28 -6.21 18.00
N GLY A 68 7.41 -5.33 18.51
CA GLY A 68 6.79 -5.51 19.81
C GLY A 68 7.82 -5.70 20.92
N ALA A 69 7.84 -6.87 21.58
CA ALA A 69 8.80 -7.19 22.63
C ALA A 69 10.26 -7.27 22.14
N TRP A 70 10.48 -7.28 20.82
CA TRP A 70 11.81 -7.29 20.19
C TRP A 70 12.25 -5.90 19.72
N ASP A 71 11.43 -4.89 19.92
CA ASP A 71 11.76 -3.52 19.57
C ASP A 71 13.06 -3.07 20.25
N ASN A 72 13.99 -2.57 19.45
CA ASN A 72 15.31 -2.12 19.91
C ASN A 72 16.13 -3.17 20.70
N ARG A 73 15.94 -4.45 20.41
CA ARG A 73 16.68 -5.54 21.10
C ARG A 73 17.63 -6.33 20.19
N ILE A 74 17.59 -6.13 18.89
CA ILE A 74 18.42 -6.88 17.95
C ILE A 74 19.84 -6.37 18.02
N ARG A 75 20.82 -7.29 18.13
CA ARG A 75 22.26 -7.03 18.19
C ARG A 75 23.08 -7.84 17.19
N SER A 76 22.52 -8.88 16.64
CA SER A 76 23.09 -9.63 15.53
C SER A 76 21.99 -10.34 14.75
N PHE A 77 22.25 -10.67 13.50
CA PHE A 77 21.32 -11.43 12.69
C PHE A 77 22.05 -12.32 11.67
N VAL A 78 21.35 -13.32 11.14
CA VAL A 78 21.78 -14.11 10.00
C VAL A 78 20.60 -14.29 9.04
N ASN A 79 20.88 -14.15 7.75
CA ASN A 79 19.94 -14.41 6.68
C ASN A 79 20.32 -15.72 5.98
N LEU A 80 19.59 -16.81 6.26
CA LEU A 80 19.72 -18.11 5.59
C LEU A 80 18.59 -18.32 4.57
N SER A 81 17.81 -17.29 4.27
CA SER A 81 16.76 -17.32 3.25
C SER A 81 17.32 -17.01 1.86
N ALA A 82 16.49 -17.22 0.85
CA ALA A 82 16.76 -16.73 -0.50
C ALA A 82 16.31 -15.27 -0.69
N ASP A 83 15.72 -14.68 0.35
CA ASP A 83 15.17 -13.35 0.32
C ASP A 83 16.14 -12.33 0.92
N ALA A 84 16.00 -11.11 0.53
CA ALA A 84 16.69 -10.01 1.16
C ALA A 84 15.96 -9.51 2.42
N VAL A 85 16.67 -8.84 3.28
CA VAL A 85 16.18 -8.35 4.57
C VAL A 85 16.47 -6.88 4.75
N CYS A 86 15.46 -6.14 5.14
CA CYS A 86 15.57 -4.74 5.50
C CYS A 86 15.30 -4.52 6.98
N PHE A 87 16.20 -3.81 7.65
CA PHE A 87 16.06 -3.39 9.04
C PHE A 87 15.76 -1.90 9.11
N TYR A 88 14.74 -1.55 9.85
CA TYR A 88 14.29 -0.17 9.97
C TYR A 88 14.33 0.28 11.43
N PRO A 89 14.90 1.45 11.72
CA PRO A 89 14.96 1.98 13.08
C PRO A 89 13.61 2.46 13.60
N GLN A 90 12.62 2.61 12.71
CA GLN A 90 11.27 3.00 13.08
C GLN A 90 10.27 1.87 12.82
N PRO A 91 9.15 1.80 13.57
CA PRO A 91 8.06 0.92 13.22
C PRO A 91 7.45 1.28 11.85
N GLY A 92 6.91 0.28 11.15
CA GLY A 92 6.16 0.51 9.93
C GLY A 92 7.02 0.66 8.68
N PHE A 93 8.29 0.24 8.72
CA PHE A 93 9.23 0.30 7.60
C PHE A 93 9.52 1.73 7.10
N ALA A 94 9.58 2.69 8.01
CA ALA A 94 10.01 4.03 7.66
C ALA A 94 11.45 4.01 7.14
N PRO A 95 11.72 4.50 5.92
CA PRO A 95 12.97 4.24 5.22
C PRO A 95 14.16 4.99 5.78
N GLU A 96 13.93 6.03 6.56
CA GLU A 96 14.99 6.87 7.11
C GLU A 96 15.88 6.08 8.08
N GLY A 97 17.13 5.88 7.67
CA GLY A 97 18.11 5.10 8.42
C GLY A 97 17.98 3.58 8.25
N SER A 98 17.22 3.11 7.26
CA SER A 98 17.13 1.67 6.97
C SER A 98 18.46 1.11 6.44
N VAL A 99 18.73 -0.14 6.78
CA VAL A 99 19.89 -0.88 6.28
C VAL A 99 19.39 -2.20 5.69
N HIS A 100 19.92 -2.57 4.54
CA HIS A 100 19.53 -3.81 3.89
C HIS A 100 20.68 -4.80 3.75
N PHE A 101 20.33 -6.08 3.68
CA PHE A 101 21.24 -7.19 3.55
C PHE A 101 20.72 -8.17 2.52
N TYR A 102 21.64 -8.66 1.70
CA TYR A 102 21.34 -9.65 0.67
C TYR A 102 21.20 -11.06 1.23
N THR A 103 20.93 -12.00 0.35
CA THR A 103 20.90 -13.43 0.68
C THR A 103 22.22 -13.88 1.27
N SER A 104 22.16 -14.70 2.31
CA SER A 104 23.34 -15.24 3.02
C SER A 104 24.18 -14.21 3.76
N ASP A 105 23.69 -12.98 3.93
CA ASP A 105 24.35 -11.97 4.73
C ASP A 105 24.12 -12.17 6.23
N SER A 106 25.04 -11.63 7.01
CA SER A 106 24.92 -11.58 8.46
C SER A 106 25.64 -10.37 9.02
N PHE A 107 25.19 -9.89 10.16
CA PHE A 107 25.94 -8.85 10.90
C PHE A 107 25.96 -9.14 12.40
N ASP A 108 26.94 -8.54 13.06
CA ASP A 108 26.87 -8.26 14.49
C ASP A 108 27.07 -6.75 14.75
N GLU A 109 26.91 -6.33 15.98
CA GLU A 109 26.99 -4.93 16.37
C GLU A 109 28.30 -4.21 16.00
N SER A 110 29.37 -4.97 15.76
CA SER A 110 30.67 -4.39 15.39
C SER A 110 30.72 -3.95 13.92
N ALA A 111 29.94 -4.62 13.06
CA ALA A 111 29.88 -4.31 11.64
C ALA A 111 28.87 -3.21 11.31
N HIS A 112 27.77 -3.16 12.05
CA HIS A 112 26.66 -2.21 11.83
C HIS A 112 26.18 -1.62 13.15
N PRO A 113 26.99 -0.73 13.78
CA PRO A 113 26.66 -0.13 15.07
C PRO A 113 25.39 0.72 15.04
N GLU A 114 24.99 1.22 13.88
CA GLU A 114 23.74 1.95 13.66
C GLU A 114 22.49 1.09 13.87
N LEU A 115 22.61 -0.22 13.73
CA LEU A 115 21.52 -1.17 13.96
C LEU A 115 21.51 -1.75 15.38
N ASP A 116 22.58 -1.57 16.16
CA ASP A 116 22.64 -2.10 17.53
C ASP A 116 21.53 -1.50 18.40
N ARG A 117 20.56 -2.34 18.76
CA ARG A 117 19.39 -1.93 19.55
C ARG A 117 18.63 -0.74 18.98
N ALA A 118 18.60 -0.64 17.66
CA ALA A 118 17.92 0.46 16.94
C ALA A 118 16.85 -0.04 15.95
N VAL A 119 16.58 -1.35 15.91
CA VAL A 119 15.64 -1.93 14.93
C VAL A 119 14.24 -2.03 15.53
N SER A 120 13.27 -1.44 14.87
CA SER A 120 11.85 -1.43 15.26
C SER A 120 10.93 -2.17 14.29
N SER A 121 11.37 -2.39 13.05
CA SER A 121 10.64 -3.22 12.08
C SER A 121 11.61 -3.92 11.13
N ILE A 122 11.17 -5.07 10.58
CA ILE A 122 11.95 -5.90 9.66
C ILE A 122 11.08 -6.25 8.47
N ASP A 123 11.61 -6.05 7.30
CA ASP A 123 11.00 -6.51 6.06
C ASP A 123 11.84 -7.60 5.40
N VAL A 124 11.19 -8.60 4.81
CA VAL A 124 11.82 -9.74 4.15
C VAL A 124 11.16 -9.94 2.80
N GLY A 125 11.93 -9.93 1.74
CA GLY A 125 11.42 -10.08 0.38
C GLY A 125 12.43 -10.65 -0.62
N PRO A 126 11.97 -11.14 -1.78
CA PRO A 126 12.76 -11.93 -2.71
C PRO A 126 13.89 -11.19 -3.42
N GLU A 127 13.93 -9.87 -3.42
CA GLU A 127 15.02 -9.10 -4.01
C GLU A 127 15.24 -7.77 -3.29
N ALA A 128 16.44 -7.60 -2.77
CA ALA A 128 16.80 -6.50 -1.88
C ALA A 128 17.30 -5.25 -2.55
N ASP A 129 17.85 -5.31 -3.73
CA ASP A 129 18.47 -4.14 -4.37
C ASP A 129 17.49 -2.97 -4.51
N ASP A 130 16.23 -3.35 -4.49
CA ASP A 130 15.13 -2.47 -4.76
C ASP A 130 14.22 -2.21 -3.55
N PHE A 131 14.47 -2.81 -2.40
CA PHE A 131 13.47 -3.00 -1.38
C PHE A 131 13.62 -2.09 -0.14
N CYS A 132 14.83 -1.88 0.34
CA CYS A 132 15.07 -1.09 1.55
C CYS A 132 15.21 0.39 1.26
N GLY A 133 14.34 1.21 1.78
CA GLY A 133 14.48 2.67 1.72
C GLY A 133 13.83 3.37 0.53
N THR A 134 13.18 2.60 -0.35
CA THR A 134 12.35 3.17 -1.41
C THR A 134 10.99 2.52 -1.38
N GLU A 135 10.13 2.98 -0.51
CA GLU A 135 8.82 2.42 -0.28
C GLU A 135 7.83 2.52 -1.42
N SER A 136 8.15 3.13 -2.46
CA SER A 136 7.35 3.11 -3.68
C SER A 136 8.24 2.77 -4.84
N ARG A 137 8.81 1.59 -4.82
CA ARG A 137 9.30 1.12 -6.09
C ARG A 137 8.13 0.79 -6.96
N LEU A 138 7.93 1.73 -7.82
CA LEU A 138 7.28 1.45 -9.07
C LEU A 138 8.03 0.27 -9.68
N PRO A 139 7.37 -0.77 -10.13
CA PRO A 139 8.01 -1.93 -10.73
C PRO A 139 9.04 -1.51 -11.78
N SER A 140 10.10 -2.29 -11.99
CA SER A 140 11.18 -2.01 -12.96
C SER A 140 10.70 -1.76 -14.39
N TRP A 141 9.48 -2.17 -14.74
CA TRP A 141 8.81 -1.82 -16.00
C TRP A 141 8.30 -0.37 -16.05
N TYR A 142 8.28 0.34 -14.91
CA TYR A 142 7.86 1.74 -14.88
C TYR A 142 8.84 2.69 -15.57
N GLY A 143 10.08 2.29 -15.79
CA GLY A 143 11.12 3.12 -16.40
C GLY A 143 11.19 3.09 -17.92
N SER A 144 10.53 2.16 -18.61
CA SER A 144 10.66 2.04 -20.08
C SER A 144 9.57 2.76 -20.88
N ASP A 145 8.40 2.98 -20.26
CA ASP A 145 7.31 3.76 -20.84
C ASP A 145 6.84 4.79 -19.80
N SER A 146 7.73 5.71 -19.45
CA SER A 146 7.50 6.71 -18.41
C SER A 146 6.18 7.43 -18.65
N LEU A 147 5.20 7.19 -17.76
CA LEU A 147 4.14 8.15 -17.61
C LEU A 147 4.80 9.48 -17.22
N PRO A 148 4.44 10.60 -17.83
CA PRO A 148 4.89 11.88 -17.35
C PRO A 148 4.52 12.02 -15.87
N ALA A 149 5.28 12.83 -15.13
CA ALA A 149 5.00 13.08 -13.71
C ALA A 149 3.50 13.43 -13.56
N PRO A 150 2.75 12.73 -12.72
CA PRO A 150 1.34 12.99 -12.56
C PRO A 150 1.15 14.40 -12.02
N ARG A 151 0.07 14.99 -12.42
CA ARG A 151 -0.33 16.31 -11.96
C ARG A 151 -1.69 16.20 -11.30
N PRO A 152 -1.98 17.01 -10.29
CA PRO A 152 -3.33 17.16 -9.80
C PRO A 152 -4.26 17.52 -10.97
N ALA A 153 -5.47 17.01 -10.96
CA ALA A 153 -6.46 17.44 -11.96
C ALA A 153 -6.55 18.97 -11.93
N SER A 154 -6.21 19.60 -13.05
CA SER A 154 -6.23 21.06 -13.16
C SER A 154 -7.64 21.66 -13.18
N SER A 155 -8.66 20.85 -12.89
CA SER A 155 -10.05 21.27 -12.87
C SER A 155 -10.30 22.07 -11.58
N SER A 156 -10.66 23.33 -11.76
CA SER A 156 -11.14 24.21 -10.69
C SER A 156 -12.36 23.64 -9.93
N ALA A 157 -13.00 22.60 -10.45
CA ALA A 157 -14.16 21.94 -9.86
C ALA A 157 -13.82 21.00 -8.70
N LEU A 158 -12.54 20.64 -8.50
CA LEU A 158 -12.13 19.69 -7.47
C LEU A 158 -11.17 20.26 -6.41
N GLY A 159 -10.72 21.52 -6.56
CA GLY A 159 -9.72 22.08 -5.66
C GLY A 159 -8.39 21.31 -5.72
N ALA A 160 -7.75 21.10 -4.59
CA ALA A 160 -6.46 20.39 -4.47
C ALA A 160 -6.60 18.85 -4.47
N PHE A 161 -7.52 18.30 -5.27
CA PHE A 161 -7.79 16.87 -5.30
C PHE A 161 -6.62 16.07 -5.89
N GLY A 162 -6.17 15.06 -5.17
CA GLY A 162 -5.06 14.20 -5.57
C GLY A 162 -3.74 14.53 -4.88
N ASP A 163 -3.54 15.77 -4.44
CA ASP A 163 -2.30 16.26 -3.83
C ASP A 163 -2.49 16.49 -2.34
N ILE A 164 -2.20 15.48 -1.52
CA ILE A 164 -2.36 15.55 -0.06
C ILE A 164 -1.20 16.31 0.61
N ASN A 165 -0.02 16.33 -0.02
CA ASN A 165 1.18 16.93 0.56
C ASN A 165 1.52 18.33 0.05
N GLY A 166 0.86 18.81 -1.01
CA GLY A 166 1.06 20.14 -1.57
C GLY A 166 2.29 20.24 -2.48
N ASP A 167 2.82 19.13 -3.02
CA ASP A 167 4.00 19.14 -3.89
C ASP A 167 3.66 19.30 -5.39
N GLY A 168 2.39 19.36 -5.73
CA GLY A 168 1.88 19.52 -7.07
C GLY A 168 1.69 18.22 -7.84
N TYR A 169 1.87 17.06 -7.20
CA TYR A 169 1.67 15.74 -7.80
C TYR A 169 0.58 14.97 -7.08
N ALA A 170 -0.03 14.02 -7.79
CA ALA A 170 -1.03 13.17 -7.17
C ALA A 170 -0.38 12.14 -6.23
N ASP A 171 -0.96 11.99 -5.04
CA ASP A 171 -0.52 11.07 -4.01
C ASP A 171 -1.44 9.86 -3.88
N LEU A 172 -0.90 8.75 -3.38
CA LEU A 172 -1.70 7.62 -2.94
C LEU A 172 -2.03 7.75 -1.44
N LEU A 173 -3.27 7.43 -1.09
CA LEU A 173 -3.70 7.19 0.28
C LEU A 173 -4.02 5.71 0.41
N THR A 174 -3.28 5.00 1.27
CA THR A 174 -3.42 3.55 1.41
C THR A 174 -3.63 3.16 2.86
N ARG A 175 -4.38 2.08 3.08
CA ARG A 175 -4.56 1.48 4.40
C ARG A 175 -4.04 0.06 4.40
N ASP A 176 -3.14 -0.25 5.33
CA ASP A 176 -2.62 -1.60 5.51
C ASP A 176 -3.58 -2.51 6.31
N ALA A 177 -3.29 -3.81 6.36
CA ALA A 177 -4.11 -4.80 7.07
C ALA A 177 -4.19 -4.56 8.58
N THR A 178 -3.22 -3.85 9.16
CA THR A 178 -3.20 -3.53 10.60
C THR A 178 -4.02 -2.29 10.94
N GLY A 179 -4.52 -1.59 9.93
CA GLY A 179 -5.25 -0.33 10.08
C GLY A 179 -4.34 0.89 10.18
N GLY A 180 -3.10 0.78 9.74
CA GLY A 180 -2.24 1.93 9.48
C GLY A 180 -2.70 2.63 8.21
N LEU A 181 -2.84 3.95 8.25
CA LEU A 181 -3.08 4.79 7.08
C LEU A 181 -1.79 5.47 6.68
N TRP A 182 -1.52 5.49 5.39
CA TRP A 182 -0.27 5.95 4.79
C TRP A 182 -0.56 6.88 3.61
N THR A 183 0.21 7.94 3.49
CA THR A 183 0.30 8.75 2.27
C THR A 183 1.60 8.40 1.56
N SER A 184 1.53 8.12 0.27
CA SER A 184 2.69 7.79 -0.55
C SER A 184 2.87 8.82 -1.64
N HIS A 185 4.00 9.50 -1.59
CA HIS A 185 4.41 10.52 -2.56
C HIS A 185 5.16 9.82 -3.69
N THR A 186 4.46 9.44 -4.72
CA THR A 186 4.91 8.44 -5.70
C THR A 186 5.91 8.97 -6.72
N TRP A 187 6.18 10.29 -6.76
CA TRP A 187 6.79 10.91 -7.95
C TRP A 187 8.06 11.69 -7.71
N THR A 188 8.52 11.77 -6.48
CA THR A 188 9.86 12.29 -6.20
C THR A 188 10.88 11.16 -6.34
N SER A 189 12.07 11.45 -6.83
CA SER A 189 13.19 10.49 -6.93
C SER A 189 13.56 9.83 -5.59
N THR A 190 12.93 10.26 -4.50
CA THR A 190 13.11 9.79 -3.14
C THR A 190 11.84 9.16 -2.56
N GLY A 191 10.80 8.87 -3.39
CA GLY A 191 9.48 8.33 -3.02
C GLY A 191 9.31 8.16 -1.50
N THR A 192 8.67 9.14 -0.85
CA THR A 192 8.52 9.07 0.60
C THR A 192 7.13 8.60 0.96
N THR A 193 7.04 7.58 1.78
CA THR A 193 5.78 7.14 2.39
C THR A 193 5.72 7.70 3.81
N GLN A 194 4.62 8.35 4.13
CA GLN A 194 4.41 8.92 5.45
C GLN A 194 3.26 8.21 6.15
N ARG A 195 3.50 7.78 7.39
CA ARG A 195 2.45 7.20 8.22
C ARG A 195 1.56 8.30 8.79
N VAL A 196 0.28 8.27 8.43
CA VAL A 196 -0.75 9.19 8.97
C VAL A 196 -1.14 8.78 10.39
N GLY A 197 -1.31 7.48 10.63
CA GLY A 197 -1.70 6.96 11.95
C GLY A 197 -2.30 5.57 11.90
N GLY A 198 -2.70 5.05 13.06
CA GLY A 198 -3.33 3.73 13.20
C GLY A 198 -4.82 3.80 13.53
N GLY A 199 -5.46 2.61 13.61
CA GLY A 199 -6.87 2.47 14.01
C GLY A 199 -7.87 2.66 12.87
N TRP A 200 -7.43 2.79 11.62
CA TRP A 200 -8.30 3.03 10.48
C TRP A 200 -9.14 1.82 10.03
N ASN A 201 -8.90 0.64 10.61
CA ASN A 201 -9.79 -0.53 10.45
C ASN A 201 -11.18 -0.29 11.07
N ALA A 202 -11.34 0.70 11.96
CA ALA A 202 -12.64 1.13 12.45
C ALA A 202 -13.48 1.87 11.39
N MET A 203 -12.85 2.31 10.29
CA MET A 203 -13.52 3.01 9.20
C MET A 203 -13.97 2.03 8.11
N THR A 204 -15.26 2.06 7.80
CA THR A 204 -15.89 1.20 6.78
C THR A 204 -15.84 1.79 5.38
N LYS A 205 -15.63 3.09 5.26
CA LYS A 205 -15.43 3.81 3.99
C LYS A 205 -14.51 5.00 4.24
N LEU A 206 -13.56 5.21 3.35
CA LEU A 206 -12.77 6.43 3.23
C LEU A 206 -13.08 7.05 1.87
N VAL A 207 -13.12 8.36 1.81
CA VAL A 207 -13.39 9.13 0.60
C VAL A 207 -12.46 10.34 0.59
N ARG A 208 -11.60 10.42 -0.41
CA ARG A 208 -10.85 11.64 -0.70
C ARG A 208 -11.81 12.67 -1.25
N HIS A 209 -11.81 13.86 -0.71
CA HIS A 209 -12.89 14.80 -1.00
C HIS A 209 -12.43 16.14 -1.62
N GLY A 210 -11.13 16.30 -1.84
CA GLY A 210 -10.57 17.59 -2.19
C GLY A 210 -10.65 18.57 -1.02
N ASP A 211 -10.61 19.86 -1.30
CA ASP A 211 -10.72 20.91 -0.29
C ASP A 211 -12.19 21.10 0.12
N HIS A 212 -12.56 20.54 1.27
CA HIS A 212 -13.94 20.57 1.78
C HIS A 212 -14.21 21.73 2.74
N ASP A 213 -13.19 22.28 3.38
CA ASP A 213 -13.34 23.40 4.30
C ASP A 213 -12.87 24.75 3.76
N GLY A 214 -12.28 24.77 2.56
CA GLY A 214 -11.87 25.99 1.87
C GLY A 214 -10.48 26.48 2.30
N ASP A 215 -9.65 25.61 2.90
CA ASP A 215 -8.29 25.98 3.36
C ASP A 215 -7.19 25.75 2.31
N GLY A 216 -7.54 25.21 1.15
CA GLY A 216 -6.65 24.95 0.03
C GLY A 216 -5.94 23.60 0.10
N ASN A 217 -6.19 22.76 1.11
CA ASN A 217 -5.61 21.43 1.24
C ASN A 217 -6.63 20.34 0.95
N GLU A 218 -6.16 19.19 0.50
CA GLU A 218 -7.04 18.03 0.31
C GLU A 218 -7.44 17.41 1.64
N ASP A 219 -8.72 17.10 1.77
CA ASP A 219 -9.38 16.54 2.95
C ASP A 219 -9.85 15.11 2.73
N VAL A 220 -10.12 14.41 3.83
CA VAL A 220 -10.67 13.06 3.82
C VAL A 220 -11.94 12.99 4.66
N LEU A 221 -12.95 12.32 4.10
CA LEU A 221 -14.12 11.88 4.84
C LEU A 221 -14.00 10.39 5.17
N ALA A 222 -14.38 10.00 6.37
CA ALA A 222 -14.40 8.61 6.76
C ALA A 222 -15.67 8.25 7.52
N ARG A 223 -16.32 7.16 7.12
CA ARG A 223 -17.47 6.60 7.84
C ARG A 223 -16.98 5.48 8.75
N ASP A 224 -17.31 5.56 10.04
CA ASP A 224 -17.01 4.48 10.98
C ASP A 224 -18.07 3.36 10.97
N SER A 225 -17.78 2.27 11.69
CA SER A 225 -18.67 1.11 11.79
C SER A 225 -20.02 1.42 12.47
N SER A 226 -20.11 2.47 13.27
CA SER A 226 -21.36 2.94 13.89
C SER A 226 -22.20 3.83 12.96
N GLY A 227 -21.68 4.16 11.79
CA GLY A 227 -22.35 5.03 10.80
C GLY A 227 -22.21 6.51 11.09
N VAL A 228 -21.19 6.90 11.82
CA VAL A 228 -20.81 8.30 11.94
C VAL A 228 -19.87 8.65 10.78
N LEU A 229 -20.17 9.75 10.09
CA LEU A 229 -19.28 10.35 9.12
C LEU A 229 -18.40 11.39 9.83
N TRP A 230 -17.10 11.24 9.60
CA TRP A 230 -16.05 12.08 10.16
C TRP A 230 -15.36 12.87 9.06
N PHE A 231 -15.01 14.09 9.35
CA PHE A 231 -14.20 14.98 8.53
C PHE A 231 -12.78 15.04 9.09
N TYR A 232 -11.79 14.82 8.25
CA TYR A 232 -10.37 14.90 8.56
C TYR A 232 -9.73 16.00 7.70
N PRO A 233 -9.58 17.22 8.24
CA PRO A 233 -8.96 18.32 7.50
C PRO A 233 -7.50 18.02 7.19
N GLY A 234 -7.10 18.25 5.96
CA GLY A 234 -5.72 18.10 5.52
C GLY A 234 -4.80 19.17 6.12
N THR A 235 -3.52 18.88 6.13
CA THR A 235 -2.46 19.82 6.54
C THR A 235 -1.69 20.38 5.35
N GLY A 236 -1.90 19.86 4.14
CA GLY A 236 -1.08 20.12 2.97
C GLY A 236 0.36 19.58 3.11
N LYS A 237 0.58 18.61 4.02
CA LYS A 237 1.89 17.99 4.29
C LYS A 237 1.78 16.47 4.45
N GLY A 238 0.81 15.84 3.80
CA GLY A 238 0.59 14.40 3.90
C GLY A 238 -0.06 13.92 5.20
N LEU A 239 -0.52 14.81 6.07
CA LEU A 239 -1.13 14.50 7.36
C LEU A 239 -2.50 15.17 7.49
N PHE A 240 -3.25 14.78 8.53
CA PHE A 240 -4.57 15.36 8.84
C PHE A 240 -4.59 15.98 10.24
N LYS A 241 -5.37 17.04 10.38
CA LYS A 241 -5.71 17.68 11.66
C LYS A 241 -6.68 16.78 12.46
N PRO A 242 -6.94 17.08 13.74
CA PRO A 242 -7.95 16.36 14.52
C PRO A 242 -9.30 16.34 13.80
N ARG A 243 -9.91 15.17 13.73
CA ARG A 243 -11.17 14.96 13.03
C ARG A 243 -12.34 15.71 13.67
N ALA A 244 -13.29 16.15 12.86
CA ALA A 244 -14.56 16.71 13.27
C ALA A 244 -15.71 15.76 12.90
N LYS A 245 -16.78 15.73 13.74
CA LYS A 245 -17.96 14.92 13.46
C LYS A 245 -18.89 15.67 12.52
N ILE A 246 -19.24 15.07 11.37
CA ILE A 246 -20.28 15.59 10.48
C ILE A 246 -21.66 15.16 10.97
N GLY A 247 -21.86 13.85 11.21
CA GLY A 247 -23.16 13.35 11.66
C GLY A 247 -23.26 11.83 11.67
N GLY A 248 -24.35 11.30 12.23
CA GLY A 248 -24.66 9.88 12.26
C GLY A 248 -25.66 9.46 11.19
N GLY A 249 -25.97 8.13 11.15
CA GLY A 249 -26.96 7.57 10.25
C GLY A 249 -26.45 7.20 8.85
N TRP A 250 -25.16 7.33 8.60
CA TRP A 250 -24.56 7.05 7.28
C TRP A 250 -24.50 5.56 6.94
N ASN A 251 -24.80 4.65 7.87
CA ASN A 251 -24.96 3.22 7.55
C ASN A 251 -26.20 2.93 6.67
N THR A 252 -27.11 3.88 6.53
CA THR A 252 -28.20 3.81 5.55
C THR A 252 -27.73 4.03 4.12
N MET A 253 -26.54 4.63 3.94
CA MET A 253 -25.91 4.84 2.66
C MET A 253 -25.06 3.62 2.32
N ARG A 254 -25.39 2.99 1.21
CA ARG A 254 -24.65 1.81 0.71
C ARG A 254 -23.28 2.19 0.19
N ASP A 255 -23.20 3.31 -0.52
CA ASP A 255 -21.94 3.85 -1.03
C ASP A 255 -21.92 5.37 -0.94
N ILE A 256 -20.70 5.93 -0.85
CA ILE A 256 -20.41 7.35 -0.70
C ILE A 256 -19.23 7.66 -1.61
N ALA A 257 -19.33 8.73 -2.39
CA ALA A 257 -18.27 9.20 -3.29
C ALA A 257 -18.13 10.72 -3.25
N ALA A 258 -16.90 11.21 -3.28
CA ALA A 258 -16.63 12.61 -3.58
C ALA A 258 -16.75 12.82 -5.10
N ALA A 259 -17.37 13.90 -5.49
CA ALA A 259 -17.59 14.15 -6.92
C ALA A 259 -17.19 15.56 -7.35
N GLY A 260 -16.52 16.31 -6.48
CA GLY A 260 -16.20 17.70 -6.74
C GLY A 260 -17.42 18.62 -6.66
N ASP A 261 -17.35 19.78 -7.31
CA ASP A 261 -18.45 20.73 -7.37
C ASP A 261 -19.51 20.27 -8.38
N LEU A 262 -20.51 19.56 -7.90
CA LEU A 262 -21.67 19.10 -8.69
C LEU A 262 -22.75 20.16 -8.79
N THR A 263 -22.82 21.06 -7.83
CA THR A 263 -23.89 22.08 -7.75
C THR A 263 -23.54 23.36 -8.51
N GLY A 264 -22.27 23.56 -8.83
CA GLY A 264 -21.78 24.75 -9.52
C GLY A 264 -21.59 25.96 -8.61
N ASP A 265 -21.48 25.72 -7.28
CA ASP A 265 -21.31 26.79 -6.29
C ASP A 265 -19.84 27.00 -5.87
N GLY A 266 -18.90 26.27 -6.47
CA GLY A 266 -17.49 26.35 -6.21
C GLY A 266 -17.00 25.56 -5.00
N ARG A 267 -17.84 24.67 -4.43
CA ARG A 267 -17.51 23.85 -3.26
C ARG A 267 -17.60 22.37 -3.58
N ALA A 268 -16.78 21.58 -2.90
CA ALA A 268 -16.81 20.14 -3.08
C ALA A 268 -18.07 19.53 -2.44
N ASP A 269 -18.82 18.75 -3.22
CA ASP A 269 -20.05 18.07 -2.85
C ASP A 269 -19.85 16.57 -2.65
N LEU A 270 -20.72 15.93 -1.88
CA LEU A 270 -20.70 14.51 -1.64
C LEU A 270 -21.91 13.83 -2.29
N LEU A 271 -21.69 12.69 -2.90
CA LEU A 271 -22.73 11.79 -3.38
C LEU A 271 -22.90 10.61 -2.43
N ALA A 272 -24.14 10.19 -2.24
CA ALA A 272 -24.42 8.94 -1.51
C ALA A 272 -25.60 8.19 -2.13
N ALA A 273 -25.42 6.89 -2.33
CA ALA A 273 -26.49 5.98 -2.75
C ALA A 273 -27.04 5.25 -1.52
N ASP A 274 -28.34 5.37 -1.27
CA ASP A 274 -28.99 4.71 -0.15
C ASP A 274 -29.38 3.24 -0.41
N GLY A 275 -29.75 2.52 0.65
CA GLY A 275 -30.20 1.15 0.56
C GLY A 275 -31.50 0.94 -0.24
N ALA A 276 -32.31 1.99 -0.39
CA ALA A 276 -33.51 1.98 -1.22
C ALA A 276 -33.21 2.15 -2.72
N GLY A 277 -31.97 2.56 -3.05
CA GLY A 277 -31.52 2.76 -4.43
C GLY A 277 -31.77 4.17 -4.95
N TYR A 278 -31.83 5.14 -4.08
CA TYR A 278 -31.81 6.55 -4.45
C TYR A 278 -30.39 7.10 -4.32
N LEU A 279 -30.02 7.97 -5.27
CA LEU A 279 -28.82 8.78 -5.19
C LEU A 279 -29.19 10.16 -4.65
N TRP A 280 -28.32 10.66 -3.78
CA TRP A 280 -28.45 11.93 -3.11
C TRP A 280 -27.19 12.77 -3.29
N THR A 281 -27.33 14.04 -3.60
CA THR A 281 -26.26 15.04 -3.50
C THR A 281 -26.35 15.74 -2.15
N TYR A 282 -25.22 15.86 -1.48
CA TYR A 282 -25.05 16.64 -0.26
C TYR A 282 -24.16 17.84 -0.61
N PRO A 283 -24.75 19.04 -0.80
CA PRO A 283 -23.96 20.22 -1.14
C PRO A 283 -22.98 20.59 -0.02
N GLY A 284 -21.73 20.80 -0.37
CA GLY A 284 -20.71 21.25 0.56
C GLY A 284 -20.96 22.68 1.02
N ASN A 285 -20.64 23.00 2.27
CA ASN A 285 -20.77 24.35 2.79
C ASN A 285 -19.46 25.15 2.79
N GLY A 286 -18.34 24.53 2.31
CA GLY A 286 -17.01 25.12 2.32
C GLY A 286 -16.45 25.38 3.71
N ARG A 287 -16.92 24.64 4.74
CA ARG A 287 -16.50 24.76 6.15
C ARG A 287 -16.45 23.38 6.83
N GLY A 288 -16.16 22.33 6.08
CA GLY A 288 -16.05 20.96 6.59
C GLY A 288 -17.38 20.28 6.91
N SER A 289 -18.52 20.72 6.31
CA SER A 289 -19.83 20.11 6.50
C SER A 289 -20.72 20.27 5.26
N PHE A 290 -21.94 19.76 5.32
CA PHE A 290 -22.88 19.74 4.21
C PHE A 290 -24.17 20.49 4.52
N GLY A 291 -24.80 21.01 3.48
CA GLY A 291 -26.15 21.52 3.51
C GLY A 291 -27.24 20.44 3.45
N ALA A 292 -28.48 20.83 3.21
CA ALA A 292 -29.58 19.88 3.04
C ALA A 292 -29.37 19.05 1.76
N ARG A 293 -29.50 17.74 1.89
CA ARG A 293 -29.35 16.83 0.74
C ARG A 293 -30.46 17.02 -0.28
N ALA A 294 -30.13 16.88 -1.54
CA ALA A 294 -31.07 16.87 -2.67
C ALA A 294 -31.14 15.48 -3.31
N LYS A 295 -32.34 15.06 -3.73
CA LYS A 295 -32.50 13.78 -4.41
C LYS A 295 -32.14 13.92 -5.87
N VAL A 296 -31.18 13.12 -6.35
CA VAL A 296 -30.79 13.05 -7.77
C VAL A 296 -31.76 12.15 -8.55
N GLY A 297 -32.06 10.96 -8.02
CA GLY A 297 -32.95 10.01 -8.70
C GLY A 297 -32.91 8.61 -8.11
N GLY A 298 -33.71 7.72 -8.68
CA GLY A 298 -33.77 6.30 -8.29
C GLY A 298 -33.05 5.39 -9.29
N GLY A 299 -33.08 4.07 -9.02
CA GLY A 299 -32.50 3.05 -9.89
C GLY A 299 -31.02 2.70 -9.59
N TRP A 300 -30.45 3.25 -8.53
CA TRP A 300 -29.04 3.08 -8.18
C TRP A 300 -28.72 1.76 -7.45
N LYS A 301 -29.72 0.91 -7.17
CA LYS A 301 -29.48 -0.44 -6.62
C LYS A 301 -28.59 -1.30 -7.50
N VAL A 302 -28.61 -1.04 -8.80
CA VAL A 302 -27.82 -1.81 -9.78
C VAL A 302 -26.36 -1.36 -9.84
N MET A 303 -25.99 -0.26 -9.17
CA MET A 303 -24.61 0.19 -9.06
C MET A 303 -23.97 -0.38 -7.80
N ASN A 304 -22.80 -0.96 -7.91
CA ASN A 304 -22.07 -1.51 -6.78
C ASN A 304 -20.89 -0.63 -6.33
N GLU A 305 -20.51 0.38 -7.12
CA GLU A 305 -19.47 1.32 -6.79
C GLU A 305 -19.71 2.68 -7.45
N LEU A 306 -19.42 3.74 -6.70
CA LEU A 306 -19.47 5.13 -7.15
C LEU A 306 -18.07 5.74 -7.01
N VAL A 307 -17.61 6.43 -8.06
CA VAL A 307 -16.29 7.07 -8.10
C VAL A 307 -16.43 8.50 -8.60
N GLY A 308 -16.03 9.47 -7.80
CA GLY A 308 -15.81 10.82 -8.27
C GLY A 308 -14.52 10.87 -9.08
N ALA A 309 -14.62 11.22 -10.33
CA ALA A 309 -13.50 11.16 -11.26
C ALA A 309 -13.15 12.52 -11.88
N GLY A 310 -13.74 13.60 -11.40
CA GLY A 310 -13.53 14.92 -11.94
C GLY A 310 -14.25 15.13 -13.28
N ASP A 311 -13.74 16.07 -14.09
CA ASP A 311 -14.29 16.40 -15.42
C ASP A 311 -13.76 15.41 -16.45
N MET A 312 -14.40 14.27 -16.57
CA MET A 312 -13.99 13.17 -17.47
C MET A 312 -14.26 13.47 -18.95
N ASN A 313 -15.21 14.35 -19.24
CA ASN A 313 -15.64 14.63 -20.60
C ASN A 313 -15.17 15.99 -21.13
N SER A 314 -14.42 16.74 -20.35
CA SER A 314 -13.85 18.06 -20.66
C SER A 314 -14.92 19.16 -20.86
N ASP A 315 -16.05 19.07 -20.15
CA ASP A 315 -17.13 20.07 -20.18
C ASP A 315 -17.06 21.06 -19.00
N LYS A 316 -16.01 20.97 -18.18
CA LYS A 316 -15.73 21.79 -16.98
C LYS A 316 -16.73 21.56 -15.83
N ARG A 317 -17.35 20.41 -15.77
CA ARG A 317 -18.22 20.01 -14.68
C ARG A 317 -17.72 18.70 -14.09
N ALA A 318 -17.98 18.52 -12.82
CA ALA A 318 -17.62 17.26 -12.16
C ALA A 318 -18.57 16.14 -12.59
N ASP A 319 -18.00 15.01 -12.98
CA ASP A 319 -18.69 13.83 -13.45
C ASP A 319 -18.65 12.71 -12.41
N LEU A 320 -19.52 11.71 -12.56
CA LEU A 320 -19.54 10.50 -11.76
C LEU A 320 -19.29 9.28 -12.65
N VAL A 321 -18.34 8.44 -12.25
CA VAL A 321 -18.20 7.09 -12.78
C VAL A 321 -18.90 6.12 -11.83
N ALA A 322 -19.69 5.20 -12.37
CA ALA A 322 -20.34 4.17 -11.57
C ALA A 322 -20.17 2.79 -12.22
N ARG A 323 -19.84 1.79 -11.39
CA ARG A 323 -19.81 0.39 -11.80
C ARG A 323 -21.13 -0.27 -11.48
N ASP A 324 -21.71 -0.98 -12.45
CA ASP A 324 -22.92 -1.74 -12.22
C ASP A 324 -22.62 -3.19 -11.77
N THR A 325 -23.64 -3.88 -11.26
CA THR A 325 -23.54 -5.26 -10.79
C THR A 325 -23.16 -6.26 -11.89
N ALA A 326 -23.32 -5.90 -13.15
CA ALA A 326 -22.85 -6.70 -14.30
C ALA A 326 -21.37 -6.41 -14.65
N GLY A 327 -20.71 -5.53 -13.93
CA GLY A 327 -19.29 -5.16 -14.15
C GLY A 327 -19.11 -4.26 -15.36
N ARG A 328 -20.09 -3.44 -15.70
CA ARG A 328 -19.95 -2.37 -16.69
C ARG A 328 -19.68 -1.04 -16.02
N LEU A 329 -18.88 -0.18 -16.65
CA LEU A 329 -18.67 1.18 -16.20
C LEU A 329 -19.50 2.18 -16.99
N TRP A 330 -20.08 3.10 -16.27
CA TRP A 330 -20.92 4.16 -16.79
C TRP A 330 -20.40 5.51 -16.34
N LEU A 331 -20.22 6.41 -17.29
CA LEU A 331 -20.01 7.83 -17.03
C LEU A 331 -21.36 8.54 -16.94
N TYR A 332 -21.56 9.30 -15.91
CA TYR A 332 -22.70 10.19 -15.70
C TYR A 332 -22.20 11.64 -15.76
N PRO A 333 -22.36 12.33 -16.91
CA PRO A 333 -21.93 13.72 -17.04
C PRO A 333 -22.70 14.64 -16.09
N GLY A 334 -21.95 15.44 -15.32
CA GLY A 334 -22.53 16.40 -14.41
C GLY A 334 -23.21 17.56 -15.12
N THR A 335 -24.30 18.09 -14.54
CA THR A 335 -25.01 19.23 -15.09
C THR A 335 -24.57 20.57 -14.50
N GLY A 336 -23.72 20.55 -13.44
CA GLY A 336 -23.42 21.72 -12.63
C GLY A 336 -24.61 22.23 -11.80
N ARG A 337 -25.61 21.37 -11.53
CA ARG A 337 -26.83 21.70 -10.76
C ARG A 337 -27.16 20.57 -9.77
N GLY A 338 -26.17 19.79 -9.35
CA GLY A 338 -26.34 18.67 -8.44
C GLY A 338 -27.03 17.44 -9.05
N THR A 339 -27.11 17.36 -10.38
CA THR A 339 -27.75 16.27 -11.13
C THR A 339 -26.87 15.83 -12.30
N PHE A 340 -27.27 14.77 -13.01
CA PHE A 340 -26.51 14.20 -14.14
C PHE A 340 -27.35 14.17 -15.43
N GLY A 341 -26.64 14.27 -16.54
CA GLY A 341 -27.18 14.05 -17.88
C GLY A 341 -27.34 12.55 -18.23
N ALA A 342 -27.55 12.25 -19.51
CA ALA A 342 -27.63 10.89 -19.99
C ALA A 342 -26.29 10.17 -19.81
N ARG A 343 -26.33 8.99 -19.17
CA ARG A 343 -25.13 8.20 -18.95
C ARG A 343 -24.54 7.63 -20.24
N LYS A 344 -23.22 7.49 -20.28
CA LYS A 344 -22.46 6.87 -21.36
C LYS A 344 -21.79 5.58 -20.87
N LEU A 345 -21.83 4.51 -21.67
CA LEU A 345 -21.07 3.30 -21.38
C LEU A 345 -19.60 3.55 -21.70
N ILE A 346 -18.71 3.43 -20.72
CA ILE A 346 -17.25 3.63 -20.86
C ILE A 346 -16.44 2.36 -20.63
N GLY A 347 -17.06 1.30 -20.10
CA GLY A 347 -16.49 -0.03 -19.95
C GLY A 347 -17.56 -1.10 -20.14
N SER A 348 -17.39 -1.99 -21.13
CA SER A 348 -18.43 -2.93 -21.55
C SER A 348 -18.63 -4.12 -20.62
N GLY A 349 -17.66 -4.42 -19.73
CA GLY A 349 -17.73 -5.52 -18.78
C GLY A 349 -16.37 -5.91 -18.22
N GLY A 350 -16.37 -6.87 -17.28
CA GLY A 350 -15.14 -7.36 -16.62
C GLY A 350 -14.67 -6.54 -15.44
N TRP A 351 -15.25 -5.38 -15.18
CA TRP A 351 -14.80 -4.48 -14.11
C TRP A 351 -15.05 -5.01 -12.68
N ASN A 352 -15.89 -6.03 -12.52
CA ASN A 352 -16.05 -6.71 -11.22
C ASN A 352 -14.84 -7.56 -10.81
N SER A 353 -13.90 -7.83 -11.74
CA SER A 353 -12.61 -8.47 -11.40
C SER A 353 -11.64 -7.49 -10.72
N LEU A 354 -11.90 -6.18 -10.82
CA LEU A 354 -11.13 -5.13 -10.18
C LEU A 354 -11.79 -4.77 -8.84
N LYS A 355 -11.00 -4.65 -7.78
CA LYS A 355 -11.58 -4.51 -6.44
C LYS A 355 -12.01 -3.09 -6.12
N GLU A 356 -11.21 -2.12 -6.39
CA GLU A 356 -11.42 -0.73 -6.01
C GLU A 356 -11.15 0.16 -7.20
N LEU A 357 -12.01 1.15 -7.35
CA LEU A 357 -11.87 2.17 -8.35
C LEU A 357 -11.69 3.51 -7.64
N ALA A 358 -10.72 4.30 -8.06
CA ALA A 358 -10.48 5.62 -7.53
C ALA A 358 -10.20 6.63 -8.65
N GLY A 359 -10.68 7.86 -8.49
CA GLY A 359 -10.28 9.00 -9.28
C GLY A 359 -9.21 9.77 -8.53
N LEU A 360 -7.99 9.79 -9.03
CA LEU A 360 -6.85 10.44 -8.36
C LEU A 360 -6.33 11.66 -9.14
N GLY A 361 -7.14 12.19 -10.07
CA GLY A 361 -6.73 13.29 -10.92
C GLY A 361 -6.00 12.84 -12.19
N ASP A 362 -5.21 13.74 -12.76
CA ASP A 362 -4.42 13.49 -13.97
C ASP A 362 -3.11 12.77 -13.62
N LEU A 363 -3.13 11.46 -13.68
CA LEU A 363 -1.96 10.62 -13.41
C LEU A 363 -1.10 10.39 -14.64
N THR A 364 -1.62 10.67 -15.82
CA THR A 364 -0.86 10.48 -17.06
C THR A 364 -0.22 11.76 -17.58
N GLY A 365 -0.50 12.92 -16.96
CA GLY A 365 0.04 14.21 -17.32
C GLY A 365 -0.53 14.79 -18.62
N ASP A 366 -1.67 14.28 -19.10
CA ASP A 366 -2.30 14.71 -20.35
C ASP A 366 -3.36 15.80 -20.16
N GLY A 367 -3.55 16.28 -18.94
CA GLY A 367 -4.50 17.33 -18.56
C GLY A 367 -5.93 16.82 -18.32
N ARG A 368 -6.13 15.50 -18.21
CA ARG A 368 -7.44 14.88 -17.99
C ARG A 368 -7.43 13.98 -16.76
N PRO A 369 -8.55 13.90 -16.06
CA PRO A 369 -8.66 12.93 -14.97
C PRO A 369 -8.58 11.48 -15.47
N ASP A 370 -7.89 10.66 -14.73
CA ASP A 370 -7.72 9.24 -14.96
C ASP A 370 -8.47 8.41 -13.92
N LEU A 371 -8.77 7.16 -14.28
CA LEU A 371 -9.34 6.19 -13.36
C LEU A 371 -8.27 5.20 -12.94
N VAL A 372 -8.10 5.01 -11.64
CA VAL A 372 -7.25 3.97 -11.09
C VAL A 372 -8.10 2.77 -10.70
N ALA A 373 -7.62 1.59 -11.00
CA ALA A 373 -8.26 0.35 -10.59
C ALA A 373 -7.28 -0.58 -9.91
N HIS A 374 -7.76 -1.22 -8.87
CA HIS A 374 -7.07 -2.22 -8.11
C HIS A 374 -7.24 -3.59 -8.77
N ALA A 375 -6.22 -4.07 -9.47
CA ALA A 375 -6.23 -5.34 -10.17
C ALA A 375 -5.56 -6.43 -9.32
N PRO A 376 -6.26 -7.51 -8.97
CA PRO A 376 -5.62 -8.67 -8.39
C PRO A 376 -4.66 -9.29 -9.42
N GLY A 377 -3.51 -9.69 -8.96
CA GLY A 377 -2.52 -10.39 -9.76
C GLY A 377 -1.78 -11.42 -8.92
N THR A 378 -0.93 -12.17 -9.56
CA THR A 378 0.04 -13.03 -8.88
C THR A 378 1.39 -12.41 -9.12
N ASP A 379 2.14 -12.17 -8.09
CA ASP A 379 3.53 -11.77 -8.23
C ASP A 379 4.28 -12.82 -9.04
N ALA A 380 5.02 -12.38 -10.04
CA ALA A 380 5.74 -13.29 -10.94
C ALA A 380 6.86 -14.04 -10.22
N TRP A 381 7.35 -13.49 -9.11
CA TRP A 381 8.52 -13.98 -8.41
C TRP A 381 8.17 -14.89 -7.23
N ASP A 382 7.31 -14.43 -6.33
CA ASP A 382 6.99 -15.17 -5.09
C ASP A 382 5.67 -15.94 -5.16
N ARG A 383 4.90 -15.80 -6.25
CA ARG A 383 3.56 -16.38 -6.45
C ARG A 383 2.54 -15.97 -5.37
N THR A 384 2.85 -14.94 -4.60
CA THR A 384 1.88 -14.36 -3.67
C THR A 384 0.84 -13.55 -4.42
N THR A 385 -0.27 -13.27 -3.75
CA THR A 385 -1.28 -12.38 -4.32
C THR A 385 -0.75 -10.96 -4.28
N ALA A 386 -0.30 -10.46 -5.41
CA ALA A 386 0.07 -9.07 -5.57
C ALA A 386 -1.14 -8.22 -5.96
N ILE A 387 -1.07 -6.96 -5.64
CA ILE A 387 -2.04 -5.97 -6.00
C ILE A 387 -1.39 -4.98 -6.94
N TYR A 388 -1.92 -4.91 -8.14
CA TYR A 388 -1.45 -3.98 -9.15
C TYR A 388 -2.44 -2.85 -9.30
N LEU A 389 -1.96 -1.62 -9.15
CA LEU A 389 -2.71 -0.46 -9.58
C LEU A 389 -2.55 -0.29 -11.09
N ARG A 390 -3.66 -0.13 -11.77
CA ARG A 390 -3.71 0.18 -13.20
C ARG A 390 -4.35 1.54 -13.39
N VAL A 391 -3.72 2.38 -14.19
CA VAL A 391 -4.28 3.65 -14.63
C VAL A 391 -4.98 3.41 -15.96
N TYR A 392 -6.19 3.86 -16.06
CA TYR A 392 -6.97 3.94 -17.28
C TYR A 392 -7.05 5.41 -17.70
N PRO A 393 -6.23 5.85 -18.69
CA PRO A 393 -6.19 7.24 -19.10
C PRO A 393 -7.55 7.76 -19.55
N GLY A 394 -7.94 8.92 -19.03
CA GLY A 394 -9.13 9.61 -19.47
C GLY A 394 -8.98 10.16 -20.90
N ARG A 395 -10.06 10.23 -21.65
CA ARG A 395 -10.11 10.82 -22.98
C ARG A 395 -11.11 11.96 -23.02
N ALA A 396 -10.87 12.94 -23.92
CA ALA A 396 -11.72 14.12 -24.04
C ALA A 396 -13.22 13.82 -24.27
N ASP A 397 -13.55 12.65 -24.80
CA ASP A 397 -14.91 12.22 -25.00
C ASP A 397 -15.51 11.49 -23.78
N GLY A 398 -14.79 11.45 -22.66
CA GLY A 398 -15.17 10.75 -21.43
C GLY A 398 -15.02 9.23 -21.50
N SER A 399 -14.41 8.65 -22.53
CA SER A 399 -14.04 7.25 -22.58
C SER A 399 -12.68 7.01 -21.89
N LEU A 400 -12.35 5.73 -21.66
CA LEU A 400 -11.08 5.35 -21.07
C LEU A 400 -10.11 4.80 -22.12
N GLY A 401 -8.83 5.06 -21.94
CA GLY A 401 -7.74 4.47 -22.71
C GLY A 401 -7.44 3.02 -22.28
N ALA A 402 -6.48 2.40 -22.98
CA ALA A 402 -5.96 1.11 -22.55
C ALA A 402 -5.28 1.24 -21.17
N PRO A 403 -5.47 0.26 -20.29
CA PRO A 403 -4.86 0.31 -18.96
C PRO A 403 -3.33 0.28 -19.07
N LYS A 404 -2.70 1.07 -18.22
CA LYS A 404 -1.26 1.06 -18.01
C LYS A 404 -0.98 0.61 -16.59
N PRO A 405 0.08 -0.17 -16.36
CA PRO A 405 0.52 -0.45 -15.00
C PRO A 405 0.93 0.86 -14.33
N PHE A 406 0.62 0.99 -13.04
CA PHE A 406 0.87 2.22 -12.29
C PHE A 406 1.75 1.98 -11.06
N ALA A 407 1.37 1.06 -10.20
CA ALA A 407 2.12 0.70 -9.01
C ALA A 407 1.81 -0.74 -8.60
N GLN A 408 2.71 -1.35 -7.88
CA GLN A 408 2.48 -2.60 -7.17
C GLN A 408 2.35 -2.27 -5.68
N LEU A 409 1.26 -2.72 -5.07
CA LEU A 409 1.06 -2.63 -3.63
C LEU A 409 1.17 -4.00 -3.00
N ARG A 410 1.53 -4.04 -1.74
CA ARG A 410 1.45 -5.29 -0.96
C ARG A 410 0.00 -5.76 -0.89
N SER A 411 -0.20 -7.07 -0.89
CA SER A 411 -1.53 -7.71 -0.96
C SER A 411 -2.53 -7.30 0.13
N SER A 412 -2.06 -6.60 1.15
CA SER A 412 -2.85 -6.16 2.31
C SER A 412 -3.29 -4.69 2.25
N HIS A 413 -2.86 -3.93 1.24
CA HIS A 413 -3.19 -2.50 1.16
C HIS A 413 -4.47 -2.27 0.36
N VAL A 414 -5.26 -1.32 0.83
CA VAL A 414 -6.47 -0.79 0.18
C VAL A 414 -6.19 0.64 -0.22
N VAL A 415 -6.48 1.01 -1.46
CA VAL A 415 -6.29 2.37 -2.00
C VAL A 415 -7.60 3.16 -1.93
N PHE A 416 -7.48 4.46 -1.69
CA PHE A 416 -8.61 5.38 -1.61
C PHE A 416 -8.38 6.59 -2.48
#